data_9687c69826d755a5916819591f085359
#
_entry.id   9687c69826d755a5916819591f085359
#
_cell.length_a   1.000
_cell.length_b   1.000
_cell.length_c   1.000
_cell.angle_alpha   90.00
_cell.angle_beta   90.00
_cell.angle_gamma   90.00
#
_symmetry.space_group_name_H-M   'P 1'
#
loop_
_entity.id
_entity.type
_entity.pdbx_description
1 polymer ?
#
loop_
_entity_poly.entity_id
_entity_poly.type
_entity_poly.pdbx_seq_one_letter_code
_entity_poly.pdbx_strand_id
1 'polypeptide(L)'
;MSEKLIIKNFADIENIEIYLNKINILIGPQASGKSVCAKLLFYFKNFVWEILNAVEDGQSKRQIDASYTKKFEEYFPPDSWSNDSFMIRYEIADTFIEISKSVEQTKLSLTYSDFYKKKLSSLRKFVTKTRKNIATAEPIGLARKPDLFLITRNYWTETLSQSLEQRATFSQLFIPASRSFFAFLERGIFSFLSNNQALDPFLTTFGSVYESMKRLDYTYKVRNLKSQNKNKEVGEEIERLVEKILCGKYLYEKGKDFIVTSKRRVSLANSSSGQQETLPLTIMISSLAYFSSDRTVYVEEPEAHLFPSAQRDVVELIATVFNYRSNQLQFFITTHSPYILTAINNLLQAGLLYQEAKDDVKVKLNSIVSQHKALISQDISAYSLMNGKCKNIICQETGLIDASIIDGVSDELAIEFDQLLNLT
;
A
#
# COMPACT_ATOMS: atom_id res chain seq x y z
N MET A 1 -14.70 -11.38 -10.05
CA MET A 1 -15.43 -11.06 -8.79
C MET A 1 -15.05 -9.64 -8.35
N SER A 2 -15.92 -8.91 -7.68
CA SER A 2 -15.70 -7.50 -7.34
C SER A 2 -15.16 -7.36 -5.93
N GLU A 3 -14.18 -6.49 -5.76
CA GLU A 3 -13.68 -6.02 -4.47
C GLU A 3 -14.01 -4.53 -4.37
N LYS A 4 -14.62 -4.06 -3.26
CA LYS A 4 -15.01 -2.66 -3.12
C LYS A 4 -15.06 -2.17 -1.68
N LEU A 5 -14.88 -0.86 -1.54
CA LEU A 5 -15.07 -0.11 -0.30
C LEU A 5 -16.25 0.86 -0.46
N ILE A 6 -17.17 0.82 0.48
CA ILE A 6 -18.31 1.74 0.57
C ILE A 6 -18.18 2.53 1.85
N ILE A 7 -18.28 3.86 1.75
CA ILE A 7 -18.23 4.77 2.89
C ILE A 7 -19.46 5.69 2.82
N LYS A 8 -20.19 5.80 3.93
CA LYS A 8 -21.33 6.73 4.07
C LYS A 8 -21.18 7.53 5.34
N ASN A 9 -21.19 8.85 5.21
CA ASN A 9 -21.17 9.85 6.29
C ASN A 9 -20.00 9.66 7.28
N PHE A 10 -18.76 9.50 6.78
CA PHE A 10 -17.59 9.33 7.62
C PHE A 10 -16.44 10.24 7.19
N ALA A 11 -15.83 10.97 8.12
CA ALA A 11 -14.66 11.84 7.89
C ALA A 11 -14.83 12.78 6.67
N ASP A 12 -15.93 13.54 6.64
CA ASP A 12 -16.34 14.45 5.56
C ASP A 12 -16.61 13.78 4.19
N ILE A 13 -16.65 12.46 4.16
CA ILE A 13 -17.08 11.69 3.01
C ILE A 13 -18.57 11.41 3.11
N GLU A 14 -19.35 11.93 2.15
CA GLU A 14 -20.82 11.79 2.15
C GLU A 14 -21.25 10.37 1.79
N ASN A 15 -20.96 9.97 0.55
CA ASN A 15 -21.30 8.64 0.03
C ASN A 15 -20.40 8.30 -1.15
N ILE A 16 -19.54 7.32 -0.97
CA ILE A 16 -18.63 6.86 -2.02
C ILE A 16 -18.63 5.33 -2.13
N GLU A 17 -18.34 4.87 -3.32
CA GLU A 17 -18.12 3.48 -3.65
C GLU A 17 -16.89 3.36 -4.55
N ILE A 18 -15.86 2.66 -4.07
CA ILE A 18 -14.59 2.48 -4.77
C ILE A 18 -14.45 1.01 -5.13
N TYR A 19 -14.48 0.69 -6.42
CA TYR A 19 -14.16 -0.65 -6.93
C TYR A 19 -12.65 -0.80 -7.07
N LEU A 20 -12.11 -1.87 -6.51
CA LEU A 20 -10.68 -2.11 -6.44
C LEU A 20 -10.19 -3.03 -7.54
N ASN A 21 -9.05 -2.69 -8.08
CA ASN A 21 -8.30 -3.47 -9.05
C ASN A 21 -6.89 -3.79 -8.53
N LYS A 22 -5.96 -4.24 -9.38
CA LYS A 22 -4.57 -4.51 -8.97
C LYS A 22 -3.79 -3.25 -8.64
N ILE A 23 -4.01 -2.15 -9.37
CA ILE A 23 -3.47 -0.82 -9.04
C ILE A 23 -4.64 0.14 -8.90
N ASN A 24 -4.74 0.79 -7.76
CA ASN A 24 -5.80 1.73 -7.44
C ASN A 24 -5.19 3.10 -7.15
N ILE A 25 -5.70 4.13 -7.79
CA ILE A 25 -5.22 5.50 -7.66
C ILE A 25 -6.35 6.38 -7.18
N LEU A 26 -6.10 7.13 -6.13
CA LEU A 26 -7.05 8.09 -5.59
C LEU A 26 -6.40 9.47 -5.56
N ILE A 27 -6.87 10.37 -6.45
CA ILE A 27 -6.42 11.76 -6.51
C ILE A 27 -7.46 12.71 -5.95
N GLY A 28 -7.02 13.85 -5.44
CA GLY A 28 -7.89 14.92 -4.99
C GLY A 28 -7.13 15.97 -4.16
N PRO A 29 -7.77 17.09 -3.81
CA PRO A 29 -7.15 18.12 -2.99
C PRO A 29 -6.77 17.60 -1.60
N GLN A 30 -5.98 18.38 -0.89
CA GLN A 30 -5.64 18.09 0.51
C GLN A 30 -6.93 18.03 1.36
N ALA A 31 -6.91 17.19 2.40
CA ALA A 31 -8.05 16.97 3.31
C ALA A 31 -9.33 16.43 2.64
N SER A 32 -9.27 15.87 1.41
CA SER A 32 -10.45 15.30 0.73
C SER A 32 -10.86 13.89 1.21
N GLY A 33 -10.12 13.27 2.15
CA GLY A 33 -10.42 11.91 2.68
C GLY A 33 -9.65 10.77 2.00
N LYS A 34 -8.70 11.03 1.09
CA LYS A 34 -7.91 9.98 0.39
C LYS A 34 -7.18 9.06 1.35
N SER A 35 -6.45 9.61 2.33
CA SER A 35 -5.75 8.85 3.36
C SER A 35 -6.70 8.04 4.21
N VAL A 36 -7.90 8.57 4.49
CA VAL A 36 -8.96 7.84 5.21
C VAL A 36 -9.36 6.59 4.43
N CYS A 37 -9.58 6.69 3.11
CA CYS A 37 -9.90 5.53 2.27
C CYS A 37 -8.80 4.46 2.31
N ALA A 38 -7.52 4.86 2.19
CA ALA A 38 -6.38 3.94 2.27
C ALA A 38 -6.29 3.25 3.64
N LYS A 39 -6.41 4.02 4.72
CA LYS A 39 -6.38 3.52 6.11
C LYS A 39 -7.56 2.58 6.40
N LEU A 40 -8.76 2.88 5.92
CA LEU A 40 -9.93 2.01 6.05
C LEU A 40 -9.73 0.69 5.31
N LEU A 41 -9.26 0.72 4.08
CA LEU A 41 -8.95 -0.52 3.34
C LEU A 41 -7.91 -1.37 4.06
N PHE A 42 -6.82 -0.76 4.54
CA PHE A 42 -5.82 -1.45 5.35
C PHE A 42 -6.45 -2.11 6.58
N TYR A 43 -7.31 -1.39 7.30
CA TYR A 43 -8.00 -1.90 8.48
C TYR A 43 -8.90 -3.10 8.15
N PHE A 44 -9.78 -2.97 7.14
CA PHE A 44 -10.72 -4.03 6.79
C PHE A 44 -10.06 -5.26 6.19
N LYS A 45 -9.05 -5.09 5.34
CA LYS A 45 -8.31 -6.22 4.74
C LYS A 45 -7.45 -6.97 5.77
N ASN A 46 -7.10 -6.36 6.88
CA ASN A 46 -6.45 -7.04 7.99
C ASN A 46 -7.39 -7.93 8.82
N PHE A 47 -8.70 -7.84 8.66
CA PHE A 47 -9.67 -8.60 9.46
C PHE A 47 -9.41 -10.12 9.47
N VAL A 48 -9.06 -10.68 8.33
CA VAL A 48 -8.77 -12.12 8.21
C VAL A 48 -7.53 -12.52 9.02
N TRP A 49 -6.56 -11.65 9.14
CA TRP A 49 -5.35 -11.88 9.95
C TRP A 49 -5.60 -11.65 11.44
N GLU A 50 -6.44 -10.68 11.79
CA GLU A 50 -6.89 -10.47 13.17
C GLU A 50 -7.66 -11.69 13.69
N ILE A 51 -8.51 -12.29 12.86
CA ILE A 51 -9.19 -13.56 13.20
C ILE A 51 -8.16 -14.66 13.48
N LEU A 52 -7.16 -14.83 12.62
CA LEU A 52 -6.14 -15.86 12.79
C LEU A 52 -5.39 -15.68 14.11
N ASN A 53 -4.85 -14.49 14.35
CA ASN A 53 -4.09 -14.18 15.56
C ASN A 53 -4.94 -14.40 16.83
N ALA A 54 -6.17 -13.89 16.84
CA ALA A 54 -7.07 -14.01 17.97
C ALA A 54 -7.47 -15.46 18.28
N VAL A 55 -7.62 -16.31 17.26
CA VAL A 55 -7.87 -17.74 17.43
C VAL A 55 -6.63 -18.46 17.96
N GLU A 56 -5.46 -18.09 17.51
CA GLU A 56 -4.19 -18.60 18.08
C GLU A 56 -4.02 -18.19 19.54
N ASP A 57 -4.45 -17.00 19.93
CA ASP A 57 -4.46 -16.54 21.32
C ASP A 57 -5.60 -17.14 22.16
N GLY A 58 -6.47 -17.97 21.57
CA GLY A 58 -7.59 -18.62 22.25
C GLY A 58 -8.77 -17.71 22.56
N GLN A 59 -8.88 -16.55 21.92
CA GLN A 59 -9.94 -15.56 22.17
C GLN A 59 -11.31 -16.09 21.72
N SER A 60 -12.36 -15.76 22.50
CA SER A 60 -13.75 -16.00 22.13
C SER A 60 -14.18 -15.07 20.97
N LYS A 61 -15.28 -15.43 20.26
CA LYS A 61 -15.84 -14.55 19.23
C LYS A 61 -16.14 -13.14 19.76
N ARG A 62 -16.73 -13.05 20.95
CA ARG A 62 -17.05 -11.75 21.59
C ARG A 62 -15.80 -10.90 21.87
N GLN A 63 -14.69 -11.54 22.25
CA GLN A 63 -13.42 -10.85 22.46
C GLN A 63 -12.82 -10.37 21.14
N ILE A 64 -12.89 -11.18 20.07
CA ILE A 64 -12.45 -10.80 18.73
C ILE A 64 -13.23 -9.58 18.25
N ASP A 65 -14.57 -9.64 18.31
CA ASP A 65 -15.43 -8.54 17.87
C ASP A 65 -15.13 -7.24 18.68
N ALA A 66 -14.96 -7.36 20.00
CA ALA A 66 -14.66 -6.22 20.87
C ALA A 66 -13.25 -5.64 20.64
N SER A 67 -12.24 -6.49 20.44
CA SER A 67 -10.87 -6.03 20.16
C SER A 67 -10.77 -5.35 18.80
N TYR A 68 -11.50 -5.88 17.80
CA TYR A 68 -11.50 -5.30 16.46
C TYR A 68 -12.22 -3.94 16.42
N THR A 69 -13.34 -3.76 17.10
CA THR A 69 -14.00 -2.44 17.22
C THR A 69 -13.16 -1.44 18.01
N LYS A 70 -12.50 -1.87 19.10
CA LYS A 70 -11.57 -1.01 19.84
C LYS A 70 -10.41 -0.56 18.96
N LYS A 71 -9.84 -1.45 18.14
CA LYS A 71 -8.79 -1.12 17.18
C LYS A 71 -9.25 -0.11 16.14
N PHE A 72 -10.54 -0.14 15.75
CA PHE A 72 -11.11 0.90 14.88
C PHE A 72 -11.04 2.28 15.52
N GLU A 73 -11.43 2.40 16.80
CA GLU A 73 -11.36 3.65 17.54
C GLU A 73 -9.93 4.16 17.76
N GLU A 74 -8.96 3.24 17.86
CA GLU A 74 -7.53 3.59 17.93
C GLU A 74 -6.99 4.12 16.60
N TYR A 75 -7.45 3.57 15.47
CA TYR A 75 -7.03 3.98 14.12
C TYR A 75 -7.77 5.21 13.62
N PHE A 76 -9.01 5.35 14.03
CA PHE A 76 -9.93 6.44 13.69
C PHE A 76 -10.58 6.94 14.98
N PRO A 77 -9.93 7.86 15.70
CA PRO A 77 -10.46 8.39 16.95
C PRO A 77 -11.82 9.08 16.76
N PRO A 78 -12.71 9.06 17.76
CA PRO A 78 -14.06 9.60 17.67
C PRO A 78 -14.14 11.08 17.25
N ASP A 79 -13.13 11.87 17.55
CA ASP A 79 -13.03 13.29 17.12
C ASP A 79 -12.77 13.46 15.62
N SER A 80 -12.34 12.39 14.94
CA SER A 80 -12.21 12.36 13.47
C SER A 80 -13.50 11.99 12.73
N TRP A 81 -14.57 11.62 13.44
CA TRP A 81 -15.86 11.26 12.85
C TRP A 81 -16.71 12.51 12.66
N SER A 82 -17.00 12.89 11.42
CA SER A 82 -17.76 14.11 11.12
C SER A 82 -19.24 14.00 11.50
N ASN A 83 -19.79 12.80 11.66
CA ASN A 83 -21.21 12.56 11.84
C ASN A 83 -21.52 11.58 12.99
N ASP A 84 -22.69 11.76 13.62
CA ASP A 84 -23.19 10.87 14.68
C ASP A 84 -23.61 9.50 14.14
N SER A 85 -23.86 9.39 12.83
CA SER A 85 -24.20 8.13 12.18
C SER A 85 -23.38 7.94 10.92
N PHE A 86 -22.80 6.76 10.75
CA PHE A 86 -22.03 6.39 9.56
C PHE A 86 -22.09 4.90 9.29
N MET A 87 -21.72 4.51 8.06
CA MET A 87 -21.55 3.12 7.66
C MET A 87 -20.32 3.00 6.76
N ILE A 88 -19.45 2.04 7.09
CA ILE A 88 -18.30 1.70 6.29
C ILE A 88 -18.33 0.20 6.05
N ARG A 89 -18.30 -0.20 4.77
CA ARG A 89 -18.38 -1.60 4.37
C ARG A 89 -17.28 -1.93 3.36
N TYR A 90 -16.57 -2.99 3.62
CA TYR A 90 -15.67 -3.62 2.67
C TYR A 90 -16.30 -4.91 2.17
N GLU A 91 -16.34 -5.07 0.85
CA GLU A 91 -16.88 -6.27 0.20
C GLU A 91 -15.82 -6.92 -0.68
N ILE A 92 -15.77 -8.25 -0.66
CA ILE A 92 -14.97 -9.06 -1.57
C ILE A 92 -15.74 -10.32 -1.93
N ALA A 93 -15.88 -10.60 -3.24
CA ALA A 93 -16.81 -11.60 -3.74
C ALA A 93 -18.22 -11.40 -3.13
N ASP A 94 -18.83 -12.46 -2.58
CA ASP A 94 -20.15 -12.41 -1.93
C ASP A 94 -20.07 -12.22 -0.40
N THR A 95 -18.96 -11.67 0.09
CA THR A 95 -18.75 -11.47 1.53
C THR A 95 -18.54 -10.00 1.87
N PHE A 96 -18.86 -9.65 3.11
CA PHE A 96 -18.65 -8.28 3.61
C PHE A 96 -18.22 -8.24 5.06
N ILE A 97 -17.59 -7.11 5.41
CA ILE A 97 -17.30 -6.68 6.77
C ILE A 97 -17.74 -5.23 6.87
N GLU A 98 -18.51 -4.90 7.90
CA GLU A 98 -19.09 -3.56 8.08
C GLU A 98 -18.90 -3.06 9.50
N ILE A 99 -18.50 -1.82 9.64
CA ILE A 99 -18.59 -1.05 10.86
C ILE A 99 -19.58 0.09 10.65
N SER A 100 -20.52 0.22 11.59
CA SER A 100 -21.53 1.28 11.54
C SER A 100 -21.79 1.84 12.93
N LYS A 101 -22.29 3.08 12.97
CA LYS A 101 -22.80 3.76 14.15
C LYS A 101 -24.12 4.39 13.79
N SER A 102 -25.13 4.25 14.63
CA SER A 102 -26.40 5.00 14.51
C SER A 102 -26.50 6.06 15.59
N VAL A 103 -27.32 7.07 15.39
CA VAL A 103 -27.55 8.19 16.35
C VAL A 103 -27.97 7.68 17.72
N GLU A 104 -28.77 6.61 17.76
CA GLU A 104 -29.31 6.05 18.99
C GLU A 104 -28.28 5.16 19.74
N GLN A 105 -27.16 4.80 19.11
CA GLN A 105 -26.16 3.89 19.66
C GLN A 105 -24.93 4.63 20.14
N THR A 106 -24.52 4.33 21.38
CA THR A 106 -23.25 4.84 21.96
C THR A 106 -22.03 4.04 21.52
N LYS A 107 -22.22 2.83 20.97
CA LYS A 107 -21.16 1.90 20.58
C LYS A 107 -21.20 1.59 19.10
N LEU A 108 -20.02 1.32 18.56
CA LEU A 108 -19.88 0.81 17.19
C LEU A 108 -20.52 -0.58 17.05
N SER A 109 -21.16 -0.80 15.91
CA SER A 109 -21.67 -2.10 15.48
C SER A 109 -20.72 -2.71 14.46
N LEU A 110 -20.22 -3.92 14.75
CA LEU A 110 -19.45 -4.73 13.80
C LEU A 110 -20.36 -5.86 13.27
N THR A 111 -20.55 -5.89 11.97
CA THR A 111 -21.27 -6.96 11.28
C THR A 111 -20.42 -7.54 10.16
N TYR A 112 -20.55 -8.83 9.91
CA TYR A 112 -19.87 -9.49 8.80
C TYR A 112 -20.66 -10.73 8.37
N SER A 113 -20.45 -11.13 7.10
CA SER A 113 -21.18 -12.24 6.49
C SER A 113 -20.99 -13.57 7.25
N ASP A 114 -21.97 -14.46 7.14
CA ASP A 114 -21.94 -15.78 7.80
C ASP A 114 -20.79 -16.66 7.32
N PHE A 115 -20.23 -16.35 6.16
CA PHE A 115 -19.00 -16.94 5.68
C PHE A 115 -17.87 -16.87 6.72
N TYR A 116 -17.57 -15.69 7.23
CA TYR A 116 -16.52 -15.50 8.24
C TYR A 116 -16.83 -16.20 9.57
N LYS A 117 -18.10 -16.25 9.98
CA LYS A 117 -18.53 -16.98 11.20
C LYS A 117 -18.27 -18.50 11.06
N LYS A 118 -18.59 -19.08 9.90
CA LYS A 118 -18.34 -20.50 9.59
C LYS A 118 -16.84 -20.79 9.54
N LYS A 119 -16.05 -19.93 8.86
CA LYS A 119 -14.60 -20.09 8.72
C LYS A 119 -13.88 -19.95 10.06
N LEU A 120 -14.30 -19.01 10.92
CA LEU A 120 -13.82 -18.88 12.30
C LEU A 120 -13.99 -20.17 13.12
N SER A 121 -15.19 -20.82 13.02
CA SER A 121 -15.44 -22.08 13.70
C SER A 121 -14.52 -23.20 13.20
N SER A 122 -14.32 -23.30 11.87
CA SER A 122 -13.41 -24.28 11.29
C SER A 122 -11.95 -24.06 11.68
N LEU A 123 -11.50 -22.81 11.68
CA LEU A 123 -10.15 -22.43 12.11
C LEU A 123 -9.89 -22.82 13.57
N ARG A 124 -10.83 -22.58 14.48
CA ARG A 124 -10.71 -22.98 15.89
C ARG A 124 -10.53 -24.47 16.06
N LYS A 125 -11.34 -25.27 15.35
CA LYS A 125 -11.21 -26.74 15.36
C LYS A 125 -9.84 -27.19 14.87
N PHE A 126 -9.36 -26.56 13.77
CA PHE A 126 -8.05 -26.85 13.20
C PHE A 126 -6.93 -26.52 14.15
N VAL A 127 -6.90 -25.30 14.73
CA VAL A 127 -5.88 -24.85 15.69
C VAL A 127 -5.84 -25.76 16.91
N THR A 128 -7.01 -26.12 17.48
CA THR A 128 -7.10 -27.03 18.63
C THR A 128 -6.52 -28.41 18.33
N LYS A 129 -6.86 -28.97 17.14
CA LYS A 129 -6.34 -30.27 16.71
C LYS A 129 -4.82 -30.21 16.49
N THR A 130 -4.34 -29.17 15.81
CA THR A 130 -2.91 -29.00 15.51
C THR A 130 -2.09 -28.85 16.80
N ARG A 131 -2.57 -28.07 17.77
CA ARG A 131 -1.92 -27.96 19.09
C ARG A 131 -1.78 -29.30 19.80
N LYS A 132 -2.84 -30.10 19.79
CA LYS A 132 -2.78 -31.46 20.39
C LYS A 132 -1.76 -32.33 19.68
N ASN A 133 -1.75 -32.32 18.34
CA ASN A 133 -0.80 -33.11 17.57
C ASN A 133 0.66 -32.69 17.81
N ILE A 134 0.94 -31.39 17.89
CA ILE A 134 2.28 -30.88 18.18
C ILE A 134 2.72 -31.25 19.62
N ALA A 135 1.78 -31.20 20.56
CA ALA A 135 2.06 -31.55 21.97
C ALA A 135 2.38 -33.04 22.15
N THR A 136 1.75 -33.91 21.34
CA THR A 136 1.93 -35.38 21.40
C THR A 136 3.01 -35.90 20.44
N ALA A 137 3.54 -35.07 19.56
CA ALA A 137 4.61 -35.46 18.65
C ALA A 137 5.92 -35.67 19.41
N GLU A 138 6.46 -36.87 19.33
CA GLU A 138 7.81 -37.17 19.80
C GLU A 138 8.84 -36.47 18.87
N PRO A 139 9.89 -35.84 19.42
CA PRO A 139 10.91 -35.22 18.60
C PRO A 139 11.64 -36.30 17.79
N ILE A 140 11.50 -36.31 16.47
CA ILE A 140 12.23 -37.20 15.58
C ILE A 140 13.64 -36.62 15.38
N GLY A 141 14.60 -37.05 16.18
CA GLY A 141 16.00 -36.62 16.10
C GLY A 141 16.20 -35.12 16.40
N LEU A 142 17.09 -34.48 15.64
CA LEU A 142 17.40 -33.04 15.74
C LEU A 142 16.34 -32.11 15.05
N ALA A 143 15.22 -32.65 14.57
CA ALA A 143 14.19 -31.88 13.90
C ALA A 143 13.45 -30.96 14.90
N ARG A 144 13.38 -29.65 14.57
CA ARG A 144 12.60 -28.68 15.35
C ARG A 144 11.12 -29.08 15.33
N LYS A 145 10.42 -28.88 16.47
CA LYS A 145 8.96 -29.02 16.52
C LYS A 145 8.33 -28.15 15.42
N PRO A 146 7.25 -28.67 14.78
CA PRO A 146 6.53 -27.91 13.76
C PRO A 146 6.05 -26.57 14.31
N ASP A 147 6.22 -25.50 13.53
CA ASP A 147 5.78 -24.16 13.89
C ASP A 147 4.26 -24.06 13.72
N LEU A 148 3.53 -23.92 14.84
CA LEU A 148 2.07 -23.77 14.85
C LEU A 148 1.62 -22.61 13.98
N PHE A 149 2.28 -21.45 14.10
CA PHE A 149 1.93 -20.25 13.35
C PHE A 149 2.02 -20.49 11.83
N LEU A 150 3.09 -21.12 11.36
CA LEU A 150 3.25 -21.40 9.94
C LEU A 150 2.17 -22.37 9.41
N ILE A 151 1.86 -23.43 10.19
CA ILE A 151 0.85 -24.43 9.82
C ILE A 151 -0.54 -23.80 9.76
N THR A 152 -0.91 -23.02 10.78
CA THR A 152 -2.24 -22.40 10.86
C THR A 152 -2.40 -21.30 9.83
N ARG A 153 -1.36 -20.52 9.56
CA ARG A 153 -1.33 -19.51 8.49
C ARG A 153 -1.55 -20.16 7.11
N ASN A 154 -0.83 -21.23 6.78
CA ASN A 154 -0.99 -21.92 5.50
C ASN A 154 -2.39 -22.48 5.33
N TYR A 155 -2.91 -23.17 6.35
CA TYR A 155 -4.29 -23.66 6.35
C TYR A 155 -5.30 -22.54 6.15
N TRP A 156 -5.13 -21.41 6.83
CA TRP A 156 -6.04 -20.27 6.77
C TRP A 156 -6.02 -19.63 5.38
N THR A 157 -4.83 -19.39 4.84
CA THR A 157 -4.65 -18.84 3.50
C THR A 157 -5.30 -19.74 2.43
N GLU A 158 -5.04 -21.04 2.48
CA GLU A 158 -5.62 -22.01 1.55
C GLU A 158 -7.15 -22.07 1.67
N THR A 159 -7.67 -22.12 2.89
CA THR A 159 -9.12 -22.18 3.16
C THR A 159 -9.85 -20.94 2.65
N LEU A 160 -9.25 -19.75 2.73
CA LEU A 160 -9.84 -18.51 2.23
C LEU A 160 -9.71 -18.39 0.71
N SER A 161 -8.54 -18.70 0.13
CA SER A 161 -8.30 -18.57 -1.31
C SER A 161 -9.17 -19.52 -2.16
N GLN A 162 -9.55 -20.65 -1.61
CA GLN A 162 -10.52 -21.56 -2.27
C GLN A 162 -11.94 -20.99 -2.39
N SER A 163 -12.30 -20.02 -1.57
CA SER A 163 -13.67 -19.49 -1.47
C SER A 163 -13.79 -18.02 -1.84
N LEU A 164 -12.69 -17.27 -1.70
CA LEU A 164 -12.57 -15.86 -2.04
C LEU A 164 -11.48 -15.69 -3.09
N GLU A 165 -11.34 -14.48 -3.61
CA GLU A 165 -10.17 -14.15 -4.45
C GLU A 165 -8.87 -14.24 -3.63
N GLN A 166 -7.76 -14.58 -4.30
CA GLN A 166 -6.44 -14.63 -3.67
C GLN A 166 -6.08 -13.34 -2.92
N ARG A 167 -6.53 -12.18 -3.42
CA ARG A 167 -6.33 -10.85 -2.81
C ARG A 167 -6.92 -10.70 -1.41
N ALA A 168 -7.92 -11.52 -1.04
CA ALA A 168 -8.47 -11.55 0.32
C ALA A 168 -7.45 -12.02 1.39
N THR A 169 -6.40 -12.73 0.95
CA THR A 169 -5.37 -13.30 1.84
C THR A 169 -4.04 -12.55 1.75
N PHE A 170 -3.98 -11.45 1.00
CA PHE A 170 -2.77 -10.65 0.90
C PHE A 170 -2.44 -10.01 2.26
N SER A 171 -1.18 -10.07 2.64
CA SER A 171 -0.71 -9.32 3.81
C SER A 171 -0.67 -7.83 3.47
N GLN A 172 -0.90 -6.99 4.48
CA GLN A 172 -1.05 -5.56 4.29
C GLN A 172 0.27 -4.83 4.60
N LEU A 173 0.66 -3.88 3.75
CA LEU A 173 1.81 -2.99 3.97
C LEU A 173 1.37 -1.55 3.73
N PHE A 174 1.42 -0.73 4.78
CA PHE A 174 1.10 0.69 4.69
C PHE A 174 2.38 1.52 4.67
N ILE A 175 2.55 2.37 3.67
CA ILE A 175 3.66 3.31 3.51
C ILE A 175 3.09 4.73 3.66
N PRO A 176 3.21 5.36 4.84
CA PRO A 176 2.60 6.66 5.12
C PRO A 176 3.32 7.82 4.42
N ALA A 177 2.69 9.00 4.38
CA ALA A 177 3.26 10.21 3.80
C ALA A 177 4.44 10.77 4.63
N SER A 178 4.40 10.69 5.96
CA SER A 178 5.40 11.30 6.86
C SER A 178 6.64 10.41 7.07
N ARG A 179 7.24 9.93 6.00
CA ARG A 179 8.36 8.96 6.04
C ARG A 179 9.68 9.57 6.50
N SER A 180 9.87 10.87 6.30
CA SER A 180 11.05 11.63 6.77
C SER A 180 11.27 11.55 8.30
N PHE A 181 10.20 11.29 9.05
CA PHE A 181 10.27 11.04 10.49
C PHE A 181 11.33 9.96 10.84
N PHE A 182 11.46 8.92 10.02
CA PHE A 182 12.40 7.82 10.27
C PHE A 182 13.88 8.22 10.10
N ALA A 183 14.18 9.29 9.36
CA ALA A 183 15.53 9.83 9.25
C ALA A 183 16.05 10.46 10.56
N PHE A 184 15.13 10.89 11.41
CA PHE A 184 15.45 11.53 12.69
C PHE A 184 15.40 10.58 13.89
N LEU A 185 14.70 9.44 13.78
CA LEU A 185 14.56 8.47 14.88
C LEU A 185 15.89 7.90 15.37
N GLU A 186 16.90 7.80 14.52
CA GLU A 186 18.24 7.36 14.92
C GLU A 186 18.85 8.22 16.04
N ARG A 187 18.39 9.48 16.20
CA ARG A 187 18.93 10.43 17.17
C ARG A 187 18.12 10.59 18.45
N GLY A 188 16.88 10.12 18.50
CA GLY A 188 15.98 10.51 19.58
C GLY A 188 14.88 9.54 19.96
N ILE A 189 15.00 8.24 19.66
CA ILE A 189 13.94 7.26 19.93
C ILE A 189 13.53 7.25 21.42
N PHE A 190 14.49 7.43 22.34
CA PHE A 190 14.22 7.44 23.77
C PHE A 190 13.49 8.71 24.25
N SER A 191 13.76 9.87 23.66
CA SER A 191 13.04 11.11 23.99
C SER A 191 11.59 11.07 23.47
N PHE A 192 11.36 10.41 22.34
CA PHE A 192 10.02 10.18 21.79
C PHE A 192 9.20 9.20 22.64
N LEU A 193 9.81 8.09 23.02
CA LEU A 193 9.17 7.08 23.87
C LEU A 193 8.90 7.58 25.30
N SER A 194 9.72 8.51 25.82
CA SER A 194 9.54 9.06 27.16
C SER A 194 8.39 10.09 27.27
N ASN A 195 7.96 10.68 26.15
CA ASN A 195 6.94 11.73 26.15
C ASN A 195 5.49 11.21 26.06
N ASN A 196 5.26 9.89 26.14
CA ASN A 196 3.92 9.26 26.12
C ASN A 196 2.96 9.76 25.01
N GLN A 197 3.48 10.39 23.96
CA GLN A 197 2.67 10.74 22.79
C GLN A 197 2.42 9.46 22.00
N ALA A 198 1.17 9.06 21.90
CA ALA A 198 0.76 7.94 21.06
C ALA A 198 1.12 8.25 19.60
N LEU A 199 2.09 7.52 19.04
CA LEU A 199 2.40 7.60 17.61
C LEU A 199 1.22 7.06 16.81
N ASP A 200 0.98 7.66 15.64
CA ASP A 200 0.02 7.11 14.67
C ASP A 200 0.29 5.60 14.47
N PRO A 201 -0.71 4.73 14.63
CA PRO A 201 -0.55 3.28 14.50
C PRO A 201 0.04 2.85 13.15
N PHE A 202 -0.24 3.59 12.09
CA PHE A 202 0.30 3.33 10.74
C PHE A 202 1.79 3.63 10.67
N LEU A 203 2.24 4.75 11.27
CA LEU A 203 3.66 5.08 11.38
C LEU A 203 4.41 4.02 12.21
N THR A 204 3.85 3.59 13.33
CA THR A 204 4.45 2.57 14.19
C THR A 204 4.61 1.24 13.44
N THR A 205 3.55 0.80 12.77
CA THR A 205 3.57 -0.44 11.98
C THR A 205 4.59 -0.36 10.84
N PHE A 206 4.59 0.75 10.09
CA PHE A 206 5.54 0.98 9.02
C PHE A 206 6.99 0.97 9.52
N GLY A 207 7.27 1.69 10.62
CA GLY A 207 8.61 1.76 11.21
C GLY A 207 9.16 0.40 11.59
N SER A 208 8.35 -0.46 12.20
CA SER A 208 8.74 -1.83 12.56
C SER A 208 9.13 -2.66 11.33
N VAL A 209 8.33 -2.57 10.25
CA VAL A 209 8.63 -3.27 8.99
C VAL A 209 9.87 -2.68 8.32
N TYR A 210 9.99 -1.37 8.24
CA TYR A 210 11.14 -0.68 7.65
C TYR A 210 12.46 -1.04 8.34
N GLU A 211 12.50 -1.02 9.69
CA GLU A 211 13.67 -1.44 10.46
C GLU A 211 14.04 -2.92 10.22
N SER A 212 13.04 -3.78 10.14
CA SER A 212 13.25 -5.19 9.82
C SER A 212 13.87 -5.38 8.43
N MET A 213 13.45 -4.54 7.45
CA MET A 213 13.98 -4.57 6.08
C MET A 213 15.43 -4.14 6.00
N LYS A 214 15.82 -3.10 6.73
CA LYS A 214 17.21 -2.64 6.79
C LYS A 214 18.15 -3.74 7.30
N ARG A 215 17.72 -4.48 8.32
CA ARG A 215 18.51 -5.59 8.90
C ARG A 215 18.69 -6.79 7.98
N LEU A 216 17.77 -7.00 7.03
CA LEU A 216 17.83 -8.13 6.09
C LEU A 216 18.83 -7.94 4.94
N ASP A 217 19.70 -6.94 5.06
CA ASP A 217 20.71 -6.60 4.05
C ASP A 217 20.15 -6.44 2.63
N TYR A 218 19.47 -5.31 2.44
CA TYR A 218 18.92 -4.88 1.15
C TYR A 218 19.93 -5.05 0.01
N THR A 219 21.19 -4.69 0.24
CA THR A 219 22.28 -4.81 -0.73
C THR A 219 22.59 -6.25 -1.13
N TYR A 220 22.51 -7.19 -0.20
CA TYR A 220 22.72 -8.62 -0.48
C TYR A 220 21.62 -9.19 -1.36
N LYS A 221 20.37 -8.82 -1.11
CA LYS A 221 19.21 -9.30 -1.88
C LYS A 221 19.18 -8.73 -3.30
N VAL A 222 19.50 -7.44 -3.47
CA VAL A 222 19.66 -6.84 -4.80
C VAL A 222 20.77 -7.54 -5.61
N ARG A 223 21.90 -7.86 -4.99
CA ARG A 223 22.97 -8.61 -5.65
C ARG A 223 22.54 -10.03 -6.05
N ASN A 224 21.75 -10.70 -5.21
CA ASN A 224 21.26 -12.06 -5.51
C ASN A 224 20.28 -12.11 -6.68
N LEU A 225 19.44 -11.11 -6.90
CA LEU A 225 18.63 -11.04 -8.12
C LEU A 225 19.50 -10.90 -9.36
N LYS A 226 20.55 -10.08 -9.30
CA LYS A 226 21.50 -9.92 -10.41
C LYS A 226 22.24 -11.22 -10.74
N SER A 227 22.41 -12.12 -9.79
CA SER A 227 23.07 -13.42 -10.00
C SER A 227 22.17 -14.47 -10.67
N GLN A 228 20.84 -14.28 -10.67
CA GLN A 228 19.89 -15.15 -11.34
C GLN A 228 19.63 -14.63 -12.76
N ASN A 229 20.17 -15.31 -13.78
CA ASN A 229 20.10 -14.88 -15.19
C ASN A 229 18.73 -14.43 -15.69
N LYS A 230 17.63 -14.98 -15.17
CA LYS A 230 16.25 -14.60 -15.56
C LYS A 230 15.78 -13.25 -15.00
N ASN A 231 16.39 -12.75 -13.93
CA ASN A 231 15.90 -11.59 -13.17
C ASN A 231 16.89 -10.41 -13.16
N LYS A 232 18.01 -10.57 -13.88
CA LYS A 232 19.12 -9.61 -13.87
C LYS A 232 18.69 -8.22 -14.34
N GLU A 233 17.99 -8.15 -15.47
CA GLU A 233 17.55 -6.87 -16.06
C GLU A 233 16.62 -6.09 -15.14
N VAL A 234 15.66 -6.78 -14.50
CA VAL A 234 14.73 -6.15 -13.55
C VAL A 234 15.48 -5.65 -12.30
N GLY A 235 16.42 -6.43 -11.78
CA GLY A 235 17.23 -6.04 -10.63
C GLY A 235 18.10 -4.81 -10.92
N GLU A 236 18.72 -4.75 -12.11
CA GLU A 236 19.52 -3.60 -12.57
C GLU A 236 18.66 -2.35 -12.77
N GLU A 237 17.45 -2.52 -13.31
CA GLU A 237 16.53 -1.41 -13.50
C GLU A 237 16.01 -0.85 -12.15
N ILE A 238 15.67 -1.72 -11.19
CA ILE A 238 15.27 -1.30 -9.83
C ILE A 238 16.40 -0.49 -9.20
N GLU A 239 17.65 -0.99 -9.25
CA GLU A 239 18.79 -0.29 -8.67
C GLU A 239 19.03 1.07 -9.34
N ARG A 240 18.97 1.11 -10.67
CA ARG A 240 19.11 2.33 -11.45
C ARG A 240 18.05 3.38 -11.07
N LEU A 241 16.78 2.96 -10.94
CA LEU A 241 15.69 3.85 -10.54
C LEU A 241 15.87 4.36 -9.11
N VAL A 242 16.26 3.50 -8.16
CA VAL A 242 16.55 3.91 -6.79
C VAL A 242 17.68 4.93 -6.73
N GLU A 243 18.81 4.68 -7.43
CA GLU A 243 19.93 5.62 -7.49
C GLU A 243 19.51 6.97 -8.09
N LYS A 244 18.65 6.94 -9.10
CA LYS A 244 18.15 8.14 -9.78
C LYS A 244 17.21 8.95 -8.87
N ILE A 245 16.29 8.31 -8.18
CA ILE A 245 15.35 8.94 -7.24
C ILE A 245 16.11 9.57 -6.07
N LEU A 246 17.09 8.86 -5.51
CA LEU A 246 17.88 9.30 -4.37
C LEU A 246 19.01 10.28 -4.75
N CYS A 247 19.27 10.49 -6.06
CA CYS A 247 20.42 11.22 -6.56
C CYS A 247 21.74 10.72 -5.94
N GLY A 248 21.87 9.39 -5.75
CA GLY A 248 23.03 8.75 -5.14
C GLY A 248 22.77 7.30 -4.75
N LYS A 249 23.81 6.59 -4.33
CA LYS A 249 23.73 5.20 -3.89
C LYS A 249 23.39 5.10 -2.42
N TYR A 250 22.43 4.23 -2.10
CA TYR A 250 22.13 3.88 -0.70
C TYR A 250 23.20 2.96 -0.12
N LEU A 251 23.64 3.26 1.09
CA LEU A 251 24.55 2.43 1.88
C LEU A 251 24.08 2.36 3.34
N TYR A 252 23.86 1.14 3.83
CA TYR A 252 23.62 0.88 5.25
C TYR A 252 24.90 0.37 5.89
N GLU A 253 25.42 1.05 6.89
CA GLU A 253 26.66 0.67 7.56
C GLU A 253 26.62 1.05 9.03
N LYS A 254 26.99 0.10 9.91
CA LYS A 254 27.07 0.30 11.38
C LYS A 254 25.79 0.88 11.98
N GLY A 255 24.63 0.44 11.51
CA GLY A 255 23.32 0.87 12.00
C GLY A 255 22.86 2.23 11.47
N LYS A 256 23.54 2.81 10.47
CA LYS A 256 23.23 4.13 9.92
C LYS A 256 22.99 4.08 8.42
N ASP A 257 22.04 4.89 7.97
CA ASP A 257 21.72 5.09 6.58
C ASP A 257 22.57 6.23 5.98
N PHE A 258 23.15 5.98 4.80
CA PHE A 258 23.92 6.95 4.05
C PHE A 258 23.49 7.01 2.60
N ILE A 259 23.59 8.21 2.02
CA ILE A 259 23.52 8.44 0.59
C ILE A 259 24.91 8.83 0.11
N VAL A 260 25.43 8.07 -0.84
CA VAL A 260 26.81 8.21 -1.35
C VAL A 260 26.78 8.67 -2.80
N THR A 261 27.50 9.73 -3.09
CA THR A 261 27.76 10.22 -4.45
C THR A 261 29.27 10.17 -4.73
N SER A 262 29.67 10.48 -5.97
CA SER A 262 31.10 10.58 -6.31
C SER A 262 31.86 11.64 -5.49
N LYS A 263 31.15 12.62 -4.91
CA LYS A 263 31.75 13.76 -4.22
C LYS A 263 31.64 13.73 -2.70
N ARG A 264 30.63 12.99 -2.17
CA ARG A 264 30.35 13.03 -0.73
C ARG A 264 29.58 11.80 -0.25
N ARG A 265 29.69 11.52 1.03
CA ARG A 265 28.89 10.57 1.79
C ARG A 265 28.13 11.35 2.86
N VAL A 266 26.81 11.30 2.85
CA VAL A 266 25.94 12.06 3.77
C VAL A 266 25.05 11.07 4.51
N SER A 267 24.96 11.20 5.85
CA SER A 267 23.97 10.44 6.62
C SER A 267 22.56 10.90 6.25
N LEU A 268 21.58 9.98 6.28
CA LEU A 268 20.20 10.29 5.95
C LEU A 268 19.66 11.48 6.74
N ALA A 269 19.94 11.55 8.03
CA ALA A 269 19.50 12.64 8.90
C ALA A 269 20.06 14.04 8.51
N ASN A 270 21.12 14.10 7.70
CA ASN A 270 21.73 15.34 7.19
C ASN A 270 21.51 15.51 5.68
N SER A 271 20.73 14.63 5.05
CA SER A 271 20.41 14.70 3.62
C SER A 271 19.24 15.67 3.35
N SER A 272 18.89 15.88 2.09
CA SER A 272 17.74 16.73 1.75
C SER A 272 16.42 16.10 2.21
N SER A 273 15.39 16.94 2.43
CA SER A 273 14.04 16.46 2.80
C SER A 273 13.47 15.45 1.80
N GLY A 274 13.69 15.67 0.49
CA GLY A 274 13.31 14.70 -0.54
C GLY A 274 14.01 13.36 -0.37
N GLN A 275 15.30 13.33 -0.03
CA GLN A 275 16.02 12.08 0.21
C GLN A 275 15.56 11.38 1.51
N GLN A 276 15.28 12.15 2.56
CA GLN A 276 14.74 11.62 3.82
C GLN A 276 13.36 10.99 3.63
N GLU A 277 12.52 11.59 2.80
CA GLU A 277 11.18 11.12 2.51
C GLU A 277 11.18 9.90 1.58
N THR A 278 12.06 9.88 0.58
CA THR A 278 12.07 8.86 -0.47
C THR A 278 12.88 7.63 -0.15
N LEU A 279 13.90 7.69 0.69
CA LEU A 279 14.70 6.51 1.02
C LEU A 279 13.83 5.38 1.63
N PRO A 280 13.00 5.63 2.66
CA PRO A 280 12.12 4.59 3.18
C PRO A 280 11.16 4.03 2.13
N LEU A 281 10.59 4.90 1.28
CA LEU A 281 9.70 4.49 0.19
C LEU A 281 10.42 3.56 -0.80
N THR A 282 11.58 3.97 -1.30
CA THR A 282 12.32 3.21 -2.32
C THR A 282 12.82 1.87 -1.79
N ILE A 283 13.29 1.80 -0.53
CA ILE A 283 13.66 0.54 0.13
C ILE A 283 12.46 -0.40 0.21
N MET A 284 11.30 0.12 0.66
CA MET A 284 10.12 -0.72 0.83
C MET A 284 9.58 -1.22 -0.51
N ILE A 285 9.43 -0.35 -1.52
CA ILE A 285 8.96 -0.76 -2.86
C ILE A 285 9.94 -1.76 -3.49
N SER A 286 11.24 -1.47 -3.48
CA SER A 286 12.24 -2.38 -4.05
C SER A 286 12.25 -3.74 -3.36
N SER A 287 12.07 -3.77 -2.03
CA SER A 287 12.05 -5.02 -1.27
C SER A 287 10.91 -5.96 -1.67
N LEU A 288 9.81 -5.44 -2.21
CA LEU A 288 8.68 -6.24 -2.68
C LEU A 288 9.08 -7.20 -3.81
N ALA A 289 10.08 -6.86 -4.62
CA ALA A 289 10.60 -7.73 -5.67
C ALA A 289 11.22 -9.03 -5.11
N TYR A 290 11.61 -9.05 -3.83
CA TYR A 290 12.33 -10.16 -3.19
C TYR A 290 11.48 -10.96 -2.22
N PHE A 291 10.31 -10.47 -1.82
CA PHE A 291 9.43 -11.21 -0.92
C PHE A 291 8.67 -12.31 -1.65
N SER A 292 8.53 -13.44 -0.96
CA SER A 292 7.71 -14.55 -1.45
C SER A 292 6.21 -14.36 -1.14
N SER A 293 5.85 -13.45 -0.21
CA SER A 293 4.46 -13.27 0.21
C SER A 293 3.71 -12.27 -0.66
N ASP A 294 2.45 -12.59 -0.92
CA ASP A 294 1.52 -11.71 -1.63
C ASP A 294 1.11 -10.52 -0.75
N ARG A 295 1.00 -9.32 -1.33
CA ARG A 295 0.75 -8.09 -0.54
C ARG A 295 -0.17 -7.10 -1.21
N THR A 296 -1.03 -6.46 -0.39
CA THR A 296 -1.61 -5.16 -0.71
C THR A 296 -0.74 -4.07 -0.10
N VAL A 297 -0.31 -3.13 -0.93
CA VAL A 297 0.61 -2.04 -0.58
C VAL A 297 -0.13 -0.72 -0.71
N TYR A 298 -0.26 -0.01 0.39
CA TYR A 298 -0.82 1.34 0.42
C TYR A 298 0.33 2.32 0.40
N VAL A 299 0.30 3.27 -0.54
CA VAL A 299 1.33 4.30 -0.68
C VAL A 299 0.67 5.65 -0.61
N GLU A 300 0.90 6.37 0.48
CA GLU A 300 0.45 7.75 0.59
C GLU A 300 1.49 8.69 0.00
N GLU A 301 1.02 9.60 -0.85
CA GLU A 301 1.78 10.71 -1.42
C GLU A 301 3.20 10.31 -1.87
N PRO A 302 3.34 9.41 -2.88
CA PRO A 302 4.65 9.02 -3.37
C PRO A 302 5.46 10.19 -3.94
N GLU A 303 4.80 11.27 -4.26
CA GLU A 303 5.35 12.54 -4.75
C GLU A 303 5.97 13.44 -3.67
N ALA A 304 5.72 13.18 -2.38
CA ALA A 304 6.10 14.09 -1.30
C ALA A 304 7.57 14.54 -1.37
N HIS A 305 7.78 15.86 -1.38
CA HIS A 305 9.09 16.52 -1.48
C HIS A 305 9.91 16.20 -2.74
N LEU A 306 9.29 15.69 -3.80
CA LEU A 306 9.96 15.34 -5.05
C LEU A 306 9.69 16.33 -6.18
N PHE A 307 10.73 16.60 -6.95
CA PHE A 307 10.60 17.29 -8.22
C PHE A 307 9.85 16.37 -9.25
N PRO A 308 9.10 16.92 -10.22
CA PRO A 308 8.30 16.14 -11.17
C PRO A 308 9.02 15.00 -11.88
N SER A 309 10.30 15.18 -12.25
CA SER A 309 11.07 14.09 -12.87
C SER A 309 11.29 12.91 -11.92
N ALA A 310 11.52 13.14 -10.65
CA ALA A 310 11.69 12.09 -9.65
C ALA A 310 10.34 11.40 -9.31
N GLN A 311 9.22 12.13 -9.38
CA GLN A 311 7.89 11.54 -9.24
C GLN A 311 7.62 10.50 -10.35
N ARG A 312 7.98 10.81 -11.60
CA ARG A 312 7.95 9.84 -12.71
C ARG A 312 8.80 8.62 -12.39
N ASP A 313 10.02 8.81 -11.89
CA ASP A 313 10.93 7.69 -11.61
C ASP A 313 10.38 6.79 -10.47
N VAL A 314 9.64 7.35 -9.49
CA VAL A 314 8.92 6.58 -8.46
C VAL A 314 7.78 5.75 -9.08
N VAL A 315 7.00 6.33 -10.00
CA VAL A 315 5.95 5.60 -10.72
C VAL A 315 6.56 4.45 -11.54
N GLU A 316 7.66 4.70 -12.23
CA GLU A 316 8.38 3.67 -12.98
C GLU A 316 8.91 2.54 -12.07
N LEU A 317 9.38 2.88 -10.87
CA LEU A 317 9.81 1.89 -9.87
C LEU A 317 8.65 1.01 -9.40
N ILE A 318 7.50 1.63 -9.06
CA ILE A 318 6.28 0.90 -8.67
C ILE A 318 5.84 -0.02 -9.81
N ALA A 319 5.78 0.47 -11.04
CA ALA A 319 5.38 -0.31 -12.21
C ALA A 319 6.33 -1.48 -12.50
N THR A 320 7.65 -1.26 -12.40
CA THR A 320 8.67 -2.31 -12.57
C THR A 320 8.49 -3.44 -11.55
N VAL A 321 8.31 -3.10 -10.28
CA VAL A 321 8.12 -4.07 -9.20
C VAL A 321 6.76 -4.78 -9.34
N PHE A 322 5.71 -4.05 -9.69
CA PHE A 322 4.37 -4.60 -9.93
C PHE A 322 4.39 -5.62 -11.07
N ASN A 323 4.94 -5.27 -12.23
CA ASN A 323 5.00 -6.18 -13.40
C ASN A 323 5.84 -7.42 -13.11
N TYR A 324 6.93 -7.28 -12.37
CA TYR A 324 7.74 -8.41 -11.93
C TYR A 324 6.96 -9.39 -11.03
N ARG A 325 5.98 -8.88 -10.27
CA ARG A 325 5.17 -9.64 -9.29
C ARG A 325 3.65 -9.46 -9.52
N SER A 326 3.20 -9.27 -10.75
CA SER A 326 1.86 -8.77 -11.11
C SER A 326 0.67 -9.47 -10.45
N ASN A 327 0.74 -10.78 -10.20
CA ASN A 327 -0.33 -11.54 -9.56
C ASN A 327 -0.20 -11.65 -8.04
N GLN A 328 0.85 -11.07 -7.46
CA GLN A 328 1.19 -11.17 -6.05
C GLN A 328 1.17 -9.82 -5.33
N LEU A 329 0.92 -8.74 -6.08
CA LEU A 329 0.85 -7.40 -5.53
C LEU A 329 -0.47 -6.72 -5.94
N GLN A 330 -1.00 -5.95 -4.99
CA GLN A 330 -2.05 -4.97 -5.21
C GLN A 330 -1.56 -3.64 -4.64
N PHE A 331 -1.73 -2.54 -5.39
CA PHE A 331 -1.37 -1.21 -4.91
C PHE A 331 -2.62 -0.35 -4.71
N PHE A 332 -2.59 0.47 -3.66
CA PHE A 332 -3.52 1.57 -3.43
C PHE A 332 -2.71 2.84 -3.18
N ILE A 333 -2.75 3.76 -4.13
CA ILE A 333 -1.91 4.96 -4.16
C ILE A 333 -2.80 6.18 -3.97
N THR A 334 -2.50 7.01 -2.97
CA THR A 334 -3.13 8.33 -2.81
C THR A 334 -2.17 9.41 -3.25
N THR A 335 -2.65 10.39 -3.99
CA THR A 335 -1.80 11.46 -4.55
C THR A 335 -2.54 12.79 -4.64
N HIS A 336 -1.78 13.87 -4.63
CA HIS A 336 -2.21 15.23 -4.99
C HIS A 336 -1.60 15.68 -6.32
N SER A 337 -0.67 14.87 -6.86
CA SER A 337 0.17 15.29 -7.98
C SER A 337 -0.40 14.89 -9.34
N PRO A 338 -0.62 15.86 -10.23
CA PRO A 338 -0.92 15.59 -11.63
C PRO A 338 0.21 14.81 -12.32
N TYR A 339 1.45 15.02 -11.95
CA TYR A 339 2.61 14.36 -12.57
C TYR A 339 2.62 12.85 -12.32
N ILE A 340 2.09 12.38 -11.19
CA ILE A 340 1.88 10.95 -10.92
C ILE A 340 0.91 10.36 -11.96
N LEU A 341 -0.24 11.04 -12.20
CA LEU A 341 -1.22 10.56 -13.19
C LEU A 341 -0.66 10.59 -14.61
N THR A 342 0.03 11.67 -14.98
CA THR A 342 0.69 11.78 -16.31
C THR A 342 1.73 10.68 -16.52
N ALA A 343 2.54 10.39 -15.49
CA ALA A 343 3.51 9.30 -15.56
C ALA A 343 2.82 7.94 -15.74
N ILE A 344 1.72 7.68 -15.03
CA ILE A 344 0.94 6.45 -15.18
C ILE A 344 0.32 6.37 -16.59
N ASN A 345 -0.23 7.47 -17.12
CA ASN A 345 -0.77 7.52 -18.49
C ASN A 345 0.28 7.17 -19.54
N ASN A 346 1.53 7.65 -19.38
CA ASN A 346 2.61 7.27 -20.29
C ASN A 346 2.89 5.75 -20.26
N LEU A 347 2.82 5.12 -19.09
CA LEU A 347 3.01 3.68 -18.94
C LEU A 347 1.81 2.89 -19.48
N LEU A 348 0.59 3.40 -19.33
CA LEU A 348 -0.62 2.84 -19.94
C LEU A 348 -0.58 2.91 -21.46
N GLN A 349 -0.22 4.07 -22.01
CA GLN A 349 -0.06 4.24 -23.46
C GLN A 349 1.01 3.29 -24.02
N ALA A 350 2.13 3.13 -23.29
CA ALA A 350 3.15 2.15 -23.66
C ALA A 350 2.59 0.73 -23.65
N GLY A 351 1.77 0.38 -22.65
CA GLY A 351 1.11 -0.93 -22.55
C GLY A 351 0.19 -1.23 -23.73
N LEU A 352 -0.62 -0.27 -24.14
CA LEU A 352 -1.47 -0.37 -25.33
C LEU A 352 -0.62 -0.61 -26.59
N LEU A 353 0.43 0.17 -26.76
CA LEU A 353 1.33 0.04 -27.91
C LEU A 353 2.06 -1.32 -27.93
N TYR A 354 2.49 -1.84 -26.78
CA TYR A 354 3.12 -3.17 -26.71
C TYR A 354 2.17 -4.31 -27.10
N GLN A 355 0.86 -4.14 -26.91
CA GLN A 355 -0.13 -5.15 -27.30
C GLN A 355 -0.36 -5.17 -28.82
N GLU A 356 -0.33 -4.01 -29.49
CA GLU A 356 -0.75 -3.84 -30.88
C GLU A 356 0.42 -3.72 -31.87
N ALA A 357 1.58 -3.27 -31.40
CA ALA A 357 2.69 -2.91 -32.27
C ALA A 357 3.43 -4.13 -32.84
N LYS A 358 3.94 -3.96 -34.10
CA LYS A 358 4.88 -4.89 -34.70
C LYS A 358 6.24 -4.81 -34.03
N ASP A 359 7.09 -5.83 -34.28
CA ASP A 359 8.36 -5.98 -33.56
C ASP A 359 9.35 -4.83 -33.77
N ASP A 360 9.38 -4.23 -34.95
CA ASP A 360 10.20 -3.06 -35.26
C ASP A 360 9.79 -1.82 -34.45
N VAL A 361 8.50 -1.64 -34.20
CA VAL A 361 7.96 -0.57 -33.36
C VAL A 361 8.24 -0.87 -31.87
N LYS A 362 8.14 -2.13 -31.45
CA LYS A 362 8.47 -2.54 -30.08
C LYS A 362 9.92 -2.25 -29.70
N VAL A 363 10.86 -2.39 -30.63
CA VAL A 363 12.27 -2.03 -30.40
C VAL A 363 12.41 -0.52 -30.14
N LYS A 364 11.74 0.32 -30.94
CA LYS A 364 11.73 1.77 -30.71
C LYS A 364 11.01 2.14 -29.38
N LEU A 365 9.88 1.51 -29.13
CA LEU A 365 9.11 1.73 -27.90
C LEU A 365 9.96 1.39 -26.66
N ASN A 366 10.70 0.28 -26.69
CA ASN A 366 11.56 -0.14 -25.58
C ASN A 366 12.68 0.87 -25.26
N SER A 367 13.11 1.68 -26.23
CA SER A 367 14.07 2.78 -26.00
C SER A 367 13.44 3.98 -25.28
N ILE A 368 12.11 4.12 -25.31
CA ILE A 368 11.37 5.21 -24.65
C ILE A 368 10.85 4.73 -23.28
N VAL A 369 10.09 3.64 -23.28
CA VAL A 369 9.55 2.97 -22.08
C VAL A 369 9.78 1.47 -22.22
N SER A 370 10.60 0.89 -21.34
CA SER A 370 10.85 -0.55 -21.37
C SER A 370 9.58 -1.34 -21.06
N GLN A 371 9.46 -2.54 -21.66
CA GLN A 371 8.29 -3.41 -21.48
C GLN A 371 8.03 -3.74 -19.99
N HIS A 372 9.07 -3.80 -19.17
CA HIS A 372 8.94 -4.06 -17.72
C HIS A 372 8.19 -2.97 -16.95
N LYS A 373 7.99 -1.79 -17.54
CA LYS A 373 7.29 -0.66 -16.93
C LYS A 373 5.88 -0.47 -17.48
N ALA A 374 5.58 -1.06 -18.64
CA ALA A 374 4.30 -0.88 -19.31
C ALA A 374 3.15 -1.39 -18.43
N LEU A 375 2.08 -0.62 -18.32
CA LEU A 375 0.90 -0.96 -17.52
C LEU A 375 -0.29 -1.29 -18.42
N ILE A 376 -1.20 -2.12 -17.91
CA ILE A 376 -2.40 -2.54 -18.63
C ILE A 376 -3.61 -1.87 -17.97
N SER A 377 -4.44 -1.20 -18.77
CA SER A 377 -5.62 -0.45 -18.30
C SER A 377 -6.59 -1.30 -17.48
N GLN A 378 -6.78 -2.57 -17.85
CA GLN A 378 -7.65 -3.50 -17.13
C GLN A 378 -7.19 -3.80 -15.70
N ASP A 379 -5.93 -3.56 -15.38
CA ASP A 379 -5.37 -3.75 -14.04
C ASP A 379 -5.48 -2.51 -13.15
N ILE A 380 -5.98 -1.37 -13.70
CA ILE A 380 -6.01 -0.07 -13.03
C ILE A 380 -7.42 0.39 -12.74
N SER A 381 -7.62 0.96 -11.56
CA SER A 381 -8.76 1.79 -11.21
C SER A 381 -8.25 3.16 -10.74
N ALA A 382 -8.85 4.23 -11.23
CA ALA A 382 -8.49 5.59 -10.84
C ALA A 382 -9.73 6.41 -10.51
N TYR A 383 -9.67 7.13 -9.38
CA TYR A 383 -10.78 7.92 -8.87
C TYR A 383 -10.31 9.30 -8.45
N SER A 384 -11.14 10.30 -8.69
CA SER A 384 -11.04 11.63 -8.10
C SER A 384 -11.94 11.72 -6.88
N LEU A 385 -11.40 12.19 -5.76
CA LEU A 385 -12.15 12.44 -4.52
C LEU A 385 -12.16 13.93 -4.23
N MET A 386 -13.33 14.56 -4.39
CA MET A 386 -13.54 16.01 -4.21
C MET A 386 -14.87 16.24 -3.53
N ASN A 387 -14.90 17.14 -2.53
CA ASN A 387 -16.13 17.54 -1.83
C ASN A 387 -16.96 16.34 -1.34
N GLY A 388 -16.30 15.36 -0.72
CA GLY A 388 -16.94 14.15 -0.17
C GLY A 388 -17.51 13.17 -1.21
N LYS A 389 -17.26 13.40 -2.50
CA LYS A 389 -17.74 12.57 -3.62
C LYS A 389 -16.58 11.95 -4.40
N CYS A 390 -16.81 10.74 -4.89
CA CYS A 390 -15.84 9.97 -5.66
C CYS A 390 -16.33 9.79 -7.11
N LYS A 391 -15.46 10.09 -8.08
CA LYS A 391 -15.73 9.93 -9.51
C LYS A 391 -14.66 9.04 -10.14
N ASN A 392 -15.06 8.02 -10.90
CA ASN A 392 -14.13 7.27 -11.75
C ASN A 392 -13.60 8.18 -12.86
N ILE A 393 -12.30 8.19 -13.05
CA ILE A 393 -11.58 9.04 -14.00
C ILE A 393 -10.86 8.26 -15.09
N ILE A 394 -11.15 6.97 -15.26
CA ILE A 394 -10.69 6.19 -16.41
C ILE A 394 -11.63 6.46 -17.59
N CYS A 395 -11.07 6.94 -18.70
CA CYS A 395 -11.80 7.08 -19.96
C CYS A 395 -12.09 5.68 -20.54
N GLN A 396 -13.35 5.37 -20.77
CA GLN A 396 -13.80 4.07 -21.26
C GLN A 396 -13.31 3.77 -22.69
N GLU A 397 -13.15 4.81 -23.52
CA GLU A 397 -12.74 4.66 -24.92
C GLU A 397 -11.24 4.42 -25.08
N THR A 398 -10.43 5.14 -24.31
CA THR A 398 -8.97 5.10 -24.43
C THR A 398 -8.30 4.21 -23.41
N GLY A 399 -8.98 3.90 -22.29
CA GLY A 399 -8.38 3.21 -21.15
C GLY A 399 -7.35 4.04 -20.38
N LEU A 400 -7.24 5.34 -20.67
CA LEU A 400 -6.33 6.26 -20.00
C LEU A 400 -7.04 7.02 -18.87
N ILE A 401 -6.26 7.58 -17.94
CA ILE A 401 -6.77 8.46 -16.89
C ILE A 401 -7.08 9.82 -17.51
N ASP A 402 -8.26 10.35 -17.21
CA ASP A 402 -8.70 11.67 -17.69
C ASP A 402 -7.81 12.78 -17.08
N ALA A 403 -7.09 13.48 -17.96
CA ALA A 403 -6.18 14.54 -17.59
C ALA A 403 -6.90 15.87 -17.27
N SER A 404 -8.15 16.06 -17.69
CA SER A 404 -8.90 17.32 -17.49
C SER A 404 -9.08 17.70 -16.01
N ILE A 405 -9.01 16.73 -15.12
CA ILE A 405 -9.07 16.95 -13.66
C ILE A 405 -7.77 17.58 -13.13
N ILE A 406 -6.69 17.44 -13.90
CA ILE A 406 -5.34 17.83 -13.52
C ILE A 406 -5.11 19.31 -13.84
N ASP A 407 -5.66 19.77 -14.96
CA ASP A 407 -5.37 21.09 -15.54
C ASP A 407 -6.25 22.22 -14.97
N GLY A 408 -7.34 21.91 -14.25
CA GLY A 408 -8.30 22.90 -13.80
C GLY A 408 -7.68 24.08 -13.02
N VAL A 409 -6.70 23.81 -12.15
CA VAL A 409 -6.01 24.89 -11.41
C VAL A 409 -5.05 25.67 -12.32
N SER A 410 -4.39 24.99 -13.25
CA SER A 410 -3.52 25.64 -14.24
C SER A 410 -4.33 26.55 -15.17
N ASP A 411 -5.52 26.10 -15.57
CA ASP A 411 -6.43 26.87 -16.40
C ASP A 411 -6.99 28.08 -15.64
N GLU A 412 -7.37 27.92 -14.36
CA GLU A 412 -7.80 29.04 -13.51
C GLU A 412 -6.71 30.11 -13.36
N LEU A 413 -5.47 29.69 -13.09
CA LEU A 413 -4.33 30.59 -12.98
C LEU A 413 -3.99 31.28 -14.34
N ALA A 414 -4.14 30.56 -15.46
CA ALA A 414 -3.95 31.13 -16.78
C ALA A 414 -5.03 32.19 -17.10
N ILE A 415 -6.29 31.91 -16.76
CA ILE A 415 -7.40 32.88 -16.92
C ILE A 415 -7.17 34.12 -16.06
N GLU A 416 -6.76 33.94 -14.79
CA GLU A 416 -6.42 35.06 -13.91
C GLU A 416 -5.25 35.88 -14.47
N PHE A 417 -4.22 35.22 -14.97
CA PHE A 417 -3.09 35.89 -15.61
C PHE A 417 -3.52 36.71 -16.84
N ASP A 418 -4.34 36.13 -17.72
CA ASP A 418 -4.90 36.84 -18.88
C ASP A 418 -5.76 38.05 -18.48
N GLN A 419 -6.56 37.90 -17.40
CA GLN A 419 -7.31 39.04 -16.86
C GLN A 419 -6.37 40.15 -16.37
N LEU A 420 -5.29 39.83 -15.70
CA LEU A 420 -4.28 40.79 -15.24
C LEU A 420 -3.57 41.49 -16.42
N LEU A 421 -3.25 40.76 -17.48
CA LEU A 421 -2.69 41.36 -18.70
C LEU A 421 -3.62 42.35 -19.37
N ASN A 422 -4.93 42.11 -19.30
CA ASN A 422 -5.93 43.02 -19.89
C ASN A 422 -6.18 44.28 -19.06
N LEU A 423 -5.59 44.42 -17.86
CA LEU A 423 -5.62 45.61 -17.03
C LEU A 423 -4.48 46.61 -17.35
N THR A 424 -3.50 46.20 -18.14
CA THR A 424 -2.36 47.01 -18.59
C THR A 424 -2.60 47.52 -20.00
#